data_cf9d75fb408f3196fb8bc0e673aa9527
#
_entry.id   cf9d75fb408f3196fb8bc0e673aa9527
#
_cell.length_a   1.000
_cell.length_b   1.000
_cell.length_c   1.000
_cell.angle_alpha   90.00
_cell.angle_beta   90.00
_cell.angle_gamma   90.00
#
_symmetry.space_group_name_H-M   'P 1'
#
loop_
_entity.id
_entity.type
_entity.pdbx_description
1 polymer ?
#
loop_
_entity_poly.entity_id
_entity_poly.type
_entity_poly.pdbx_seq_one_letter_code
_entity_poly.pdbx_strand_id
1 'polypeptide(L)'
;MNWQKKYSRDNANCTVEIWDSEKSQWISKEDTGTESFTEAEKGLASDSFKRACFNWGIGRELYTAPTIFIYPRKDMGSIRKPDDEPNEFFEKNGKYTTKTRFYVDYIDYEDKVIKNLMIRDHKGNVRFEQLTPEKEKEINKQFEELRKLIQTNEEKDDKFDRAEFYKYFKVESDNQLNLSQREKAIELLKKRLKKVD
;
A
#
# COMPACT_ATOMS: atom_id res chain seq x y z
N MET A 1 -22.54 16.08 0.08
CA MET A 1 -21.70 17.11 -0.64
C MET A 1 -22.02 16.96 -2.12
N ASN A 2 -22.48 18.03 -2.75
CA ASN A 2 -22.77 18.00 -4.19
C ASN A 2 -21.50 18.40 -4.96
N TRP A 3 -21.01 17.51 -5.81
CA TRP A 3 -19.87 17.78 -6.67
C TRP A 3 -20.09 17.14 -8.04
N GLN A 4 -19.41 17.66 -9.04
CA GLN A 4 -19.42 17.10 -10.40
C GLN A 4 -18.07 17.34 -11.06
N LYS A 5 -17.79 16.56 -12.14
CA LYS A 5 -16.62 16.75 -12.98
C LYS A 5 -17.03 16.87 -14.44
N LYS A 6 -16.30 17.67 -15.17
CA LYS A 6 -16.46 17.88 -16.61
C LYS A 6 -15.10 17.74 -17.30
N TYR A 7 -15.05 17.15 -18.45
CA TYR A 7 -13.85 17.08 -19.27
C TYR A 7 -13.99 17.95 -20.51
N SER A 8 -12.87 18.50 -20.99
CA SER A 8 -12.79 19.06 -22.34
C SER A 8 -13.00 17.96 -23.39
N ARG A 9 -13.32 18.36 -24.63
CA ARG A 9 -13.61 17.42 -25.71
C ARG A 9 -12.47 16.43 -26.00
N ASP A 10 -11.23 16.86 -25.81
CA ASP A 10 -10.00 16.08 -25.99
C ASP A 10 -9.50 15.41 -24.71
N ASN A 11 -10.26 15.49 -23.61
CA ASN A 11 -9.89 15.01 -22.27
C ASN A 11 -8.62 15.63 -21.68
N ALA A 12 -8.07 16.68 -22.31
CA ALA A 12 -6.85 17.32 -21.82
C ALA A 12 -7.07 18.08 -20.53
N ASN A 13 -8.24 18.67 -20.34
CA ASN A 13 -8.60 19.42 -19.15
C ASN A 13 -9.74 18.74 -18.39
N CYS A 14 -9.67 18.83 -17.06
CA CYS A 14 -10.76 18.42 -16.19
C CYS A 14 -11.13 19.57 -15.25
N THR A 15 -12.40 19.89 -15.19
CA THR A 15 -12.99 20.81 -14.22
C THR A 15 -13.67 20.00 -13.12
N VAL A 16 -13.31 20.27 -11.87
CA VAL A 16 -14.00 19.74 -10.69
C VAL A 16 -14.78 20.89 -10.06
N GLU A 17 -16.07 20.68 -9.86
CA GLU A 17 -16.98 21.69 -9.31
C GLU A 17 -17.57 21.18 -8.00
N ILE A 18 -17.67 22.07 -7.02
CA ILE A 18 -18.31 21.83 -5.73
C ILE A 18 -19.40 22.89 -5.53
N TRP A 19 -20.58 22.45 -5.11
CA TRP A 19 -21.67 23.35 -4.80
C TRP A 19 -21.44 24.07 -3.48
N ASP A 20 -21.41 25.39 -3.52
CA ASP A 20 -21.38 26.26 -2.35
C ASP A 20 -22.83 26.66 -2.00
N SER A 21 -23.37 26.10 -0.92
CA SER A 21 -24.75 26.34 -0.49
C SER A 21 -24.95 27.72 0.09
N GLU A 22 -23.92 28.35 0.65
CA GLU A 22 -24.01 29.70 1.21
C GLU A 22 -24.12 30.72 0.09
N LYS A 23 -23.37 30.55 -0.97
CA LYS A 23 -23.37 31.44 -2.13
C LYS A 23 -24.34 31.01 -3.23
N SER A 24 -24.99 29.84 -3.06
CA SER A 24 -25.93 29.28 -4.03
C SER A 24 -25.34 29.19 -5.46
N GLN A 25 -24.07 28.76 -5.56
CA GLN A 25 -23.35 28.66 -6.83
C GLN A 25 -22.38 27.50 -6.87
N TRP A 26 -22.03 27.07 -8.09
CA TRP A 26 -20.96 26.16 -8.32
C TRP A 26 -19.60 26.88 -8.32
N ILE A 27 -18.67 26.40 -7.52
CA ILE A 27 -17.28 26.86 -7.56
C ILE A 27 -16.50 25.84 -8.38
N SER A 28 -15.77 26.31 -9.37
CA SER A 28 -15.06 25.48 -10.35
C SER A 28 -13.55 25.65 -10.20
N LYS A 29 -12.83 24.52 -10.32
CA LYS A 29 -11.37 24.51 -10.47
C LYS A 29 -11.00 23.55 -11.58
N GLU A 30 -10.16 24.00 -12.50
CA GLU A 30 -9.74 23.26 -13.67
C GLU A 30 -8.22 23.04 -13.66
N ASP A 31 -7.78 21.93 -14.26
CA ASP A 31 -6.37 21.69 -14.54
C ASP A 31 -6.20 20.82 -15.79
N THR A 32 -5.00 20.87 -16.36
CA THR A 32 -4.61 20.15 -17.57
C THR A 32 -3.81 18.91 -17.19
N GLY A 33 -4.10 17.79 -17.83
CA GLY A 33 -3.36 16.55 -17.69
C GLY A 33 -2.16 16.45 -18.62
N THR A 34 -1.33 15.45 -18.36
CA THR A 34 -0.22 15.05 -19.23
C THR A 34 -0.48 13.65 -19.78
N GLU A 35 -0.15 13.42 -21.04
CA GLU A 35 -0.27 12.11 -21.65
C GLU A 35 0.62 11.07 -20.97
N SER A 36 0.09 9.86 -20.78
CA SER A 36 0.90 8.75 -20.33
C SER A 36 1.60 8.07 -21.51
N PHE A 37 2.76 7.50 -21.23
CA PHE A 37 3.57 6.84 -22.26
C PHE A 37 2.89 5.57 -22.85
N THR A 38 2.00 4.92 -22.10
CA THR A 38 1.41 3.62 -22.47
C THR A 38 -0.03 3.72 -22.94
N GLU A 39 -0.81 4.66 -22.40
CA GLU A 39 -2.23 4.87 -22.71
C GLU A 39 -2.49 6.38 -22.72
N ALA A 40 -2.09 7.06 -23.79
CA ALA A 40 -2.05 8.52 -23.87
C ALA A 40 -3.39 9.18 -23.48
N GLU A 41 -4.49 8.82 -24.15
CA GLU A 41 -5.80 9.45 -23.91
C GLU A 41 -6.36 9.17 -22.51
N LYS A 42 -6.29 7.93 -22.05
CA LYS A 42 -6.75 7.54 -20.72
C LYS A 42 -5.86 8.12 -19.61
N GLY A 43 -4.56 8.20 -19.87
CA GLY A 43 -3.59 8.87 -19.00
C GLY A 43 -3.92 10.34 -18.85
N LEU A 44 -4.18 11.02 -19.95
CA LEU A 44 -4.53 12.44 -20.01
C LEU A 44 -5.78 12.77 -19.15
N ALA A 45 -6.89 12.04 -19.35
CA ALA A 45 -8.11 12.20 -18.58
C ALA A 45 -7.92 11.92 -17.09
N SER A 46 -7.17 10.87 -16.74
CA SER A 46 -6.90 10.51 -15.35
C SER A 46 -6.01 11.54 -14.66
N ASP A 47 -5.01 12.07 -15.35
CA ASP A 47 -4.09 13.05 -14.80
C ASP A 47 -4.76 14.41 -14.63
N SER A 48 -5.50 14.90 -15.63
CA SER A 48 -6.24 16.16 -15.53
C SER A 48 -7.22 16.17 -14.34
N PHE A 49 -7.93 15.05 -14.11
CA PHE A 49 -8.83 14.92 -12.97
C PHE A 49 -8.09 14.99 -11.63
N LYS A 50 -6.98 14.26 -11.47
CA LYS A 50 -6.18 14.29 -10.24
C LYS A 50 -5.67 15.70 -9.94
N ARG A 51 -5.15 16.40 -10.96
CA ARG A 51 -4.64 17.76 -10.83
C ARG A 51 -5.74 18.76 -10.47
N ALA A 52 -6.92 18.64 -11.06
CA ALA A 52 -8.08 19.45 -10.69
C ALA A 52 -8.50 19.19 -9.23
N CYS A 53 -8.44 17.95 -8.74
CA CYS A 53 -8.65 17.62 -7.34
C CYS A 53 -7.59 18.25 -6.42
N PHE A 54 -6.32 18.27 -6.83
CA PHE A 54 -5.25 18.94 -6.07
C PHE A 54 -5.49 20.44 -5.90
N ASN A 55 -6.12 21.11 -6.87
CA ASN A 55 -6.52 22.51 -6.75
C ASN A 55 -7.57 22.73 -5.64
N TRP A 56 -8.34 21.70 -5.29
CA TRP A 56 -9.25 21.67 -4.15
C TRP A 56 -8.57 21.26 -2.84
N GLY A 57 -7.29 20.94 -2.88
CA GLY A 57 -6.54 20.40 -1.73
C GLY A 57 -6.71 18.90 -1.50
N ILE A 58 -7.48 18.20 -2.36
CA ILE A 58 -7.71 16.76 -2.27
C ILE A 58 -6.45 16.02 -2.75
N GLY A 59 -5.87 15.18 -1.91
CA GLY A 59 -4.70 14.37 -2.23
C GLY A 59 -3.37 15.16 -2.26
N ARG A 60 -3.34 16.40 -1.79
CA ARG A 60 -2.11 17.23 -1.75
C ARG A 60 -1.01 16.62 -0.89
N GLU A 61 -1.36 15.85 0.12
CA GLU A 61 -0.44 15.08 0.95
C GLU A 61 0.43 14.12 0.14
N LEU A 62 -0.04 13.65 -1.02
CA LEU A 62 0.73 12.76 -1.89
C LEU A 62 2.01 13.40 -2.45
N TYR A 63 2.08 14.74 -2.51
CA TYR A 63 3.30 15.45 -2.88
C TYR A 63 4.39 15.38 -1.80
N THR A 64 4.05 14.97 -0.60
CA THR A 64 5.00 14.77 0.50
C THR A 64 5.53 13.33 0.57
N ALA A 65 5.08 12.47 -0.36
CA ALA A 65 5.58 11.09 -0.42
C ALA A 65 7.09 11.07 -0.67
N PRO A 66 7.83 10.21 0.02
CA PRO A 66 9.25 10.04 -0.24
C PRO A 66 9.48 9.49 -1.64
N THR A 67 10.69 9.70 -2.18
CA THR A 67 11.10 8.97 -3.38
C THR A 67 11.27 7.50 -3.04
N ILE A 68 10.48 6.64 -3.68
CA ILE A 68 10.44 5.22 -3.39
C ILE A 68 11.33 4.48 -4.39
N PHE A 69 12.39 3.85 -3.89
CA PHE A 69 13.21 2.92 -4.65
C PHE A 69 12.98 1.51 -4.14
N ILE A 70 12.59 0.60 -5.04
CA ILE A 70 12.44 -0.81 -4.73
C ILE A 70 13.57 -1.58 -5.41
N TYR A 71 14.46 -2.13 -4.59
CA TYR A 71 15.59 -2.92 -5.05
C TYR A 71 15.22 -4.40 -5.19
N PRO A 72 15.94 -5.17 -6.04
CA PRO A 72 15.84 -6.63 -6.04
C PRO A 72 16.09 -7.17 -4.63
N ARG A 73 15.37 -8.22 -4.26
CA ARG A 73 15.57 -8.86 -2.96
C ARG A 73 16.98 -9.42 -2.84
N LYS A 74 17.64 -9.20 -1.71
CA LYS A 74 19.02 -9.67 -1.46
C LYS A 74 19.15 -11.19 -1.48
N ASP A 75 18.09 -11.91 -1.07
CA ASP A 75 18.00 -13.37 -1.08
C ASP A 75 17.85 -13.95 -2.50
N MET A 76 17.48 -13.13 -3.48
CA MET A 76 17.40 -13.55 -4.88
C MET A 76 18.69 -13.32 -5.67
N GLY A 77 19.78 -12.99 -4.99
CA GLY A 77 21.12 -12.83 -5.56
C GLY A 77 21.27 -11.59 -6.47
N SER A 78 22.47 -11.01 -6.44
CA SER A 78 22.88 -9.98 -7.38
C SER A 78 22.84 -10.52 -8.80
N ILE A 79 22.20 -9.78 -9.72
CA ILE A 79 22.23 -9.96 -11.18
C ILE A 79 22.67 -11.38 -11.61
N ARG A 80 21.74 -12.32 -11.60
CA ARG A 80 22.03 -13.72 -11.96
C ARG A 80 22.00 -13.93 -13.47
N LYS A 81 22.72 -14.98 -13.89
CA LYS A 81 22.81 -15.45 -15.26
C LYS A 81 21.44 -15.90 -15.80
N PRO A 82 21.24 -15.93 -17.14
CA PRO A 82 19.94 -16.15 -17.79
C PRO A 82 19.23 -17.47 -17.45
N ASP A 83 19.91 -18.45 -16.86
CA ASP A 83 19.41 -19.82 -16.68
C ASP A 83 18.89 -20.14 -15.26
N ASP A 84 19.01 -19.21 -14.32
CA ASP A 84 18.44 -19.36 -12.98
C ASP A 84 17.04 -18.74 -12.93
N GLU A 85 16.19 -19.16 -11.97
CA GLU A 85 14.81 -18.69 -11.78
C GLU A 85 14.60 -17.21 -12.13
N PRO A 86 13.48 -16.82 -12.78
CA PRO A 86 13.32 -15.53 -13.39
C PRO A 86 13.64 -14.41 -12.40
N ASN A 87 14.65 -13.62 -12.71
CA ASN A 87 15.00 -12.43 -11.94
C ASN A 87 13.72 -11.63 -11.67
N GLU A 88 13.54 -11.19 -10.44
CA GLU A 88 12.40 -10.35 -10.07
C GLU A 88 12.26 -9.14 -11.00
N PHE A 89 13.39 -8.57 -11.41
CA PHE A 89 13.48 -7.52 -12.41
C PHE A 89 14.17 -8.04 -13.65
N PHE A 90 13.60 -7.77 -14.81
CA PHE A 90 14.12 -8.20 -16.10
C PHE A 90 13.98 -7.08 -17.15
N GLU A 91 14.81 -7.13 -18.16
CA GLU A 91 14.72 -6.17 -19.26
C GLU A 91 13.67 -6.58 -20.27
N LYS A 92 12.83 -5.62 -20.65
CA LYS A 92 11.86 -5.75 -21.72
C LYS A 92 11.81 -4.44 -22.53
N ASN A 93 12.11 -4.53 -23.83
CA ASN A 93 12.12 -3.37 -24.74
C ASN A 93 13.03 -2.23 -24.24
N GLY A 94 14.24 -2.55 -23.76
CA GLY A 94 15.21 -1.58 -23.29
C GLY A 94 14.88 -0.96 -21.92
N LYS A 95 13.89 -1.50 -21.19
CA LYS A 95 13.48 -1.02 -19.86
C LYS A 95 13.43 -2.16 -18.86
N TYR A 96 13.93 -1.90 -17.65
CA TYR A 96 13.77 -2.83 -16.54
C TYR A 96 12.31 -2.85 -16.09
N THR A 97 11.77 -4.04 -15.91
CA THR A 97 10.40 -4.29 -15.48
C THR A 97 10.33 -5.45 -14.49
N THR A 98 9.19 -5.67 -13.88
CA THR A 98 8.96 -6.79 -12.95
C THR A 98 7.53 -7.30 -13.09
N LYS A 99 7.31 -8.60 -12.75
CA LYS A 99 5.99 -9.19 -12.55
C LYS A 99 5.52 -9.10 -11.10
N THR A 100 6.42 -8.74 -10.18
CA THR A 100 6.06 -8.53 -8.77
C THR A 100 5.11 -7.36 -8.66
N ARG A 101 4.01 -7.57 -7.92
CA ARG A 101 3.04 -6.52 -7.62
C ARG A 101 3.36 -5.96 -6.24
N PHE A 102 3.35 -4.64 -6.13
CA PHE A 102 3.56 -3.91 -4.88
C PHE A 102 2.27 -3.23 -4.47
N TYR A 103 2.05 -3.11 -3.17
CA TYR A 103 0.91 -2.39 -2.61
C TYR A 103 1.31 -1.65 -1.35
N VAL A 104 0.61 -0.57 -1.07
CA VAL A 104 0.76 0.18 0.18
C VAL A 104 0.09 -0.64 1.29
N ASP A 105 0.88 -1.12 2.24
CA ASP A 105 0.41 -1.86 3.41
C ASP A 105 -0.04 -0.91 4.53
N TYR A 106 0.73 0.14 4.73
CA TYR A 106 0.44 1.16 5.71
C TYR A 106 0.82 2.54 5.20
N ILE A 107 -0.03 3.51 5.44
CA ILE A 107 0.22 4.92 5.22
C ILE A 107 -0.54 5.73 6.26
N ASP A 108 0.13 6.68 6.87
CA ASP A 108 -0.52 7.73 7.63
C ASP A 108 0.10 9.10 7.35
N TYR A 109 -0.62 10.13 7.70
CA TYR A 109 -0.20 11.50 7.52
C TYR A 109 -0.68 12.37 8.67
N GLU A 110 0.12 13.35 8.99
CA GLU A 110 -0.15 14.38 9.98
C GLU A 110 0.14 15.73 9.32
N ASP A 111 -0.74 16.70 9.53
CA ASP A 111 -0.62 18.05 8.95
C ASP A 111 -0.40 18.05 7.43
N LYS A 112 -1.07 17.13 6.72
CA LYS A 112 -0.96 16.93 5.26
C LYS A 112 0.44 16.48 4.79
N VAL A 113 1.25 15.93 5.68
CA VAL A 113 2.56 15.34 5.38
C VAL A 113 2.52 13.85 5.68
N ILE A 114 2.93 13.02 4.71
CA ILE A 114 3.07 11.58 4.93
C ILE A 114 4.20 11.35 5.94
N LYS A 115 3.86 10.79 7.10
CA LYS A 115 4.80 10.50 8.20
C LYS A 115 5.30 9.07 8.15
N ASN A 116 4.39 8.13 7.89
CA ASN A 116 4.70 6.72 7.86
C ASN A 116 4.20 6.12 6.55
N LEU A 117 5.04 5.30 5.94
CA LEU A 117 4.72 4.58 4.71
C LEU A 117 5.40 3.21 4.72
N MET A 118 4.62 2.15 4.45
CA MET A 118 5.13 0.81 4.26
C MET A 118 4.55 0.21 2.98
N ILE A 119 5.43 -0.36 2.16
CA ILE A 119 5.07 -1.03 0.91
C ILE A 119 5.49 -2.50 1.00
N ARG A 120 4.58 -3.39 0.62
CA ARG A 120 4.84 -4.82 0.51
C ARG A 120 4.68 -5.31 -0.92
N ASP A 121 5.30 -6.47 -1.19
CA ASP A 121 5.02 -7.22 -2.41
C ASP A 121 3.82 -8.18 -2.21
N HIS A 122 3.35 -8.78 -3.31
CA HIS A 122 2.23 -9.71 -3.29
C HIS A 122 2.47 -10.99 -2.48
N LYS A 123 3.71 -11.25 -2.07
CA LYS A 123 4.09 -12.35 -1.17
C LYS A 123 4.15 -11.92 0.29
N GLY A 124 3.82 -10.65 0.59
CA GLY A 124 3.80 -10.09 1.94
C GLY A 124 5.16 -9.58 2.44
N ASN A 125 6.22 -9.61 1.65
CA ASN A 125 7.52 -9.10 2.10
C ASN A 125 7.54 -7.58 2.07
N VAL A 126 8.09 -6.95 3.13
CA VAL A 126 8.33 -5.50 3.15
C VAL A 126 9.40 -5.15 2.12
N ARG A 127 9.08 -4.18 1.25
CA ARG A 127 9.94 -3.76 0.14
C ARG A 127 10.41 -2.32 0.28
N PHE A 128 9.66 -1.52 1.00
CA PHE A 128 10.00 -0.15 1.38
C PHE A 128 9.33 0.18 2.70
N GLU A 129 10.06 0.85 3.56
CA GLU A 129 9.50 1.41 4.79
C GLU A 129 10.15 2.75 5.13
N GLN A 130 9.33 3.69 5.56
CA GLN A 130 9.69 4.92 6.22
C GLN A 130 8.74 5.07 7.39
N LEU A 131 9.26 4.88 8.61
CA LEU A 131 8.46 4.90 9.83
C LEU A 131 9.08 5.87 10.83
N THR A 132 8.23 6.52 11.60
CA THR A 132 8.69 7.25 12.79
C THR A 132 9.16 6.26 13.86
N PRO A 133 10.10 6.64 14.75
CA PRO A 133 10.58 5.74 15.80
C PRO A 133 9.46 5.20 16.71
N GLU A 134 8.41 6.00 16.93
CA GLU A 134 7.25 5.62 17.71
C GLU A 134 6.45 4.53 17.00
N LYS A 135 6.21 4.68 15.71
CA LYS A 135 5.46 3.71 14.90
C LYS A 135 6.24 2.42 14.72
N GLU A 136 7.53 2.51 14.52
CA GLU A 136 8.41 1.33 14.46
C GLU A 136 8.36 0.52 15.76
N LYS A 137 8.43 1.18 16.93
CA LYS A 137 8.29 0.53 18.24
C LYS A 137 6.93 -0.13 18.41
N GLU A 138 5.85 0.52 17.98
CA GLU A 138 4.49 -0.04 18.02
C GLU A 138 4.40 -1.32 17.18
N ILE A 139 4.88 -1.27 15.94
CA ILE A 139 4.89 -2.40 15.02
C ILE A 139 5.72 -3.56 15.58
N ASN A 140 6.91 -3.28 16.11
CA ASN A 140 7.78 -4.29 16.72
C ASN A 140 7.12 -4.94 17.95
N LYS A 141 6.45 -4.15 18.80
CA LYS A 141 5.71 -4.67 19.95
C LYS A 141 4.57 -5.62 19.52
N GLN A 142 3.85 -5.28 18.46
CA GLN A 142 2.81 -6.16 17.90
C GLN A 142 3.41 -7.47 17.35
N PHE A 143 4.59 -7.43 16.75
CA PHE A 143 5.30 -8.63 16.30
C PHE A 143 5.71 -9.54 17.46
N GLU A 144 6.28 -8.97 18.51
CA GLU A 144 6.67 -9.72 19.72
C GLU A 144 5.45 -10.35 20.38
N GLU A 145 4.35 -9.61 20.52
CA GLU A 145 3.09 -10.10 21.06
C GLU A 145 2.54 -11.26 20.24
N LEU A 146 2.51 -11.13 18.90
CA LEU A 146 2.06 -12.17 18.00
C LEU A 146 2.86 -13.46 18.16
N ARG A 147 4.20 -13.37 18.13
CA ARG A 147 5.10 -14.53 18.28
C ARG A 147 4.92 -15.23 19.62
N LYS A 148 4.79 -14.45 20.68
CA LYS A 148 4.53 -14.98 22.02
C LYS A 148 3.19 -15.70 22.09
N LEU A 149 2.15 -15.15 21.47
CA LEU A 149 0.84 -15.79 21.41
C LEU A 149 0.84 -17.06 20.58
N ILE A 150 1.55 -17.11 19.45
CA ILE A 150 1.73 -18.33 18.65
C ILE A 150 2.37 -19.41 19.51
N GLN A 151 3.51 -19.12 20.14
CA GLN A 151 4.21 -20.04 21.02
C GLN A 151 3.33 -20.54 22.16
N THR A 152 2.62 -19.63 22.85
CA THR A 152 1.71 -20.02 23.96
C THR A 152 0.57 -20.93 23.50
N ASN A 153 0.04 -20.70 22.29
CA ASN A 153 -1.01 -21.58 21.75
C ASN A 153 -0.45 -22.97 21.41
N GLU A 154 0.79 -23.07 20.90
CA GLU A 154 1.46 -24.36 20.66
C GLU A 154 1.71 -25.14 21.95
N GLU A 155 2.04 -24.44 23.03
CA GLU A 155 2.35 -25.06 24.33
C GLU A 155 1.06 -25.52 25.08
N LYS A 156 -0.07 -24.79 24.90
CA LYS A 156 -1.29 -25.01 25.69
C LYS A 156 -2.42 -25.71 24.96
N ASP A 157 -2.40 -25.73 23.63
CA ASP A 157 -3.47 -26.28 22.82
C ASP A 157 -2.94 -27.30 21.79
N ASP A 158 -3.02 -28.58 22.12
CA ASP A 158 -2.59 -29.69 21.24
C ASP A 158 -3.28 -29.69 19.85
N LYS A 159 -4.38 -28.93 19.69
CA LYS A 159 -5.10 -28.80 18.42
C LYS A 159 -4.66 -27.56 17.63
N PHE A 160 -3.73 -26.77 18.13
CA PHE A 160 -3.21 -25.65 17.40
C PHE A 160 -2.12 -26.10 16.41
N ASP A 161 -2.34 -25.83 15.14
CA ASP A 161 -1.37 -26.05 14.07
C ASP A 161 -0.94 -24.72 13.46
N ARG A 162 0.34 -24.41 13.62
CA ARG A 162 0.96 -23.19 13.10
C ARG A 162 0.88 -23.12 11.57
N ALA A 163 1.00 -24.23 10.86
CA ALA A 163 0.95 -24.25 9.40
C ALA A 163 -0.48 -23.96 8.90
N GLU A 164 -1.50 -24.54 9.55
CA GLU A 164 -2.91 -24.24 9.26
C GLU A 164 -3.24 -22.77 9.61
N PHE A 165 -2.72 -22.25 10.70
CA PHE A 165 -2.87 -20.85 11.08
C PHE A 165 -2.32 -19.89 10.01
N TYR A 166 -1.11 -20.11 9.50
CA TYR A 166 -0.56 -19.30 8.42
C TYR A 166 -1.33 -19.49 7.11
N LYS A 167 -1.76 -20.70 6.79
CA LYS A 167 -2.60 -20.99 5.62
C LYS A 167 -3.93 -20.24 5.65
N TYR A 168 -4.54 -20.07 6.82
CA TYR A 168 -5.76 -19.26 6.98
C TYR A 168 -5.54 -17.81 6.52
N PHE A 169 -4.37 -17.23 6.80
CA PHE A 169 -4.01 -15.88 6.37
C PHE A 169 -3.38 -15.85 4.96
N LYS A 170 -3.18 -17.00 4.31
CA LYS A 170 -2.51 -17.14 3.00
C LYS A 170 -1.08 -16.60 3.01
N VAL A 171 -0.35 -16.86 4.07
CA VAL A 171 1.06 -16.52 4.28
C VAL A 171 1.86 -17.75 4.68
N GLU A 172 3.18 -17.66 4.61
CA GLU A 172 4.09 -18.74 4.99
C GLU A 172 4.75 -18.50 6.36
N SER A 173 4.70 -17.25 6.85
CA SER A 173 5.31 -16.85 8.11
C SER A 173 4.66 -15.60 8.71
N ASP A 174 4.95 -15.34 9.99
CA ASP A 174 4.50 -14.14 10.73
C ASP A 174 4.96 -12.83 10.07
N ASN A 175 6.15 -12.82 9.46
CA ASN A 175 6.69 -11.64 8.79
C ASN A 175 5.87 -11.20 7.57
N GLN A 176 5.14 -12.13 6.94
CA GLN A 176 4.31 -11.86 5.76
C GLN A 176 2.92 -11.34 6.11
N LEU A 177 2.50 -11.44 7.38
CA LEU A 177 1.25 -10.85 7.83
C LEU A 177 1.31 -9.32 7.73
N ASN A 178 0.38 -8.73 7.00
CA ASN A 178 0.21 -7.28 6.99
C ASN A 178 -0.36 -6.77 8.32
N LEU A 179 -0.36 -5.46 8.54
CA LEU A 179 -0.77 -4.89 9.84
C LEU A 179 -2.19 -5.32 10.25
N SER A 180 -3.16 -5.24 9.35
CA SER A 180 -4.55 -5.66 9.62
C SER A 180 -4.68 -7.17 9.89
N GLN A 181 -3.96 -8.00 9.13
CA GLN A 181 -3.91 -9.44 9.37
C GLN A 181 -3.29 -9.77 10.72
N ARG A 182 -2.27 -9.02 11.13
CA ARG A 182 -1.59 -9.20 12.42
C ARG A 182 -2.49 -8.90 13.60
N GLU A 183 -3.24 -7.79 13.56
CA GLU A 183 -4.24 -7.46 14.58
C GLU A 183 -5.30 -8.57 14.71
N LYS A 184 -5.83 -9.03 13.58
CA LYS A 184 -6.78 -10.12 13.53
C LYS A 184 -6.18 -11.44 14.06
N ALA A 185 -4.94 -11.73 13.74
CA ALA A 185 -4.21 -12.90 14.22
C ALA A 185 -4.05 -12.88 15.74
N ILE A 186 -3.65 -11.76 16.31
CA ILE A 186 -3.54 -11.55 17.76
C ILE A 186 -4.89 -11.75 18.45
N GLU A 187 -5.96 -11.19 17.89
CA GLU A 187 -7.31 -11.36 18.42
C GLU A 187 -7.77 -12.82 18.43
N LEU A 188 -7.56 -13.54 17.31
CA LEU A 188 -7.91 -14.95 17.18
C LEU A 188 -7.15 -15.83 18.17
N LEU A 189 -5.83 -15.62 18.31
CA LEU A 189 -5.00 -16.38 19.24
C LEU A 189 -5.40 -16.13 20.70
N LYS A 190 -5.71 -14.90 21.08
CA LYS A 190 -6.23 -14.57 22.41
C LYS A 190 -7.59 -15.22 22.69
N LYS A 191 -8.48 -15.23 21.69
CA LYS A 191 -9.79 -15.91 21.84
C LYS A 191 -9.65 -17.42 21.97
N ARG A 192 -8.65 -18.01 21.32
CA ARG A 192 -8.39 -19.44 21.36
C ARG A 192 -7.90 -19.85 22.77
N LEU A 193 -6.93 -19.15 23.33
CA LEU A 193 -6.43 -19.41 24.69
C LEU A 193 -7.53 -19.33 25.75
N LYS A 194 -8.46 -18.36 25.65
CA LYS A 194 -9.62 -18.28 26.59
C LYS A 194 -10.59 -19.47 26.53
N LYS A 195 -10.49 -20.35 25.56
CA LYS A 195 -11.32 -21.54 25.42
C LYS A 195 -10.62 -22.79 25.95
N VAL A 196 -9.31 -22.71 26.15
CA VAL A 196 -8.47 -23.81 26.64
C VAL A 196 -8.27 -23.70 28.16
N ASP A 197 -8.25 -22.48 28.70
CA ASP A 197 -8.30 -22.20 30.15
C ASP A 197 -9.75 -22.39 30.66
#